data_051aba8b454b980d289f2b48008f1949
#
_entry.id   051aba8b454b980d289f2b48008f1949
#
_cell.length_a   1.000
_cell.length_b   1.000
_cell.length_c   1.000
_cell.angle_alpha   90.00
_cell.angle_beta   90.00
_cell.angle_gamma   90.00
#
_symmetry.space_group_name_H-M   'P 1'
#
loop_
_entity.id
_entity.type
_entity.pdbx_description
1 polymer ?
#
loop_
_entity_poly.entity_id
_entity_poly.type
_entity_poly.pdbx_seq_one_letter_code
_entity_poly.pdbx_strand_id
1 'polypeptide(L)'
;MNVYFNPLDKACKSITGGVRQGDKLQFNIFYLKENFTRGEFFSLRTPLWGECETPASEATLSLGKDGEERSLYPLRKTSYGWTISLKINEIGLYYYNFVIDDFYLTMGKGRFGQLSGEKKPEFQLLVFAEDYTTPDWFKGGILYQIFPDRFCKVGNMPDIAGRIPRFDWGGTPSYKPDEKGKILNNDFFGGNFKGIQSKLKYLKSLSVSAIYLNPIFEAASNHRYDTSDYRNVDPILGTKEDFQNLVVEAKKYGIRLILDGVFNHTGDNSVYFNKYGLYPSIGAYQSKNSPYYSWYTFQEYPDKYNSWWGIDILPEVNEESESYQEFILGENGVLKHWLSYGIGGYRLDVADELPDFFLKKLRTTVKTANPEAVIIGEVWEDASNKIAYS
;
A
#
# COMPACT_ATOMS: atom_id res chain seq x y z
N MET A 1 -15.46 -22.06 -31.70
CA MET A 1 -16.26 -20.93 -31.17
C MET A 1 -15.31 -19.82 -30.80
N ASN A 2 -15.52 -18.59 -31.26
CA ASN A 2 -14.71 -17.43 -30.93
C ASN A 2 -15.57 -16.49 -30.05
N VAL A 3 -15.12 -16.24 -28.83
CA VAL A 3 -15.82 -15.35 -27.87
C VAL A 3 -14.88 -14.28 -27.38
N TYR A 4 -15.44 -13.12 -27.01
CA TYR A 4 -14.74 -12.03 -26.41
C TYR A 4 -15.28 -11.71 -25.04
N PHE A 5 -14.36 -11.65 -24.09
CA PHE A 5 -14.59 -11.13 -22.75
C PHE A 5 -13.32 -10.46 -22.25
N ASN A 6 -13.46 -9.23 -21.75
CA ASN A 6 -12.37 -8.49 -21.11
C ASN A 6 -12.92 -7.81 -19.84
N PRO A 7 -12.48 -8.19 -18.64
CA PRO A 7 -12.99 -7.61 -17.39
C PRO A 7 -12.66 -6.12 -17.22
N LEU A 8 -11.75 -5.58 -18.04
CA LEU A 8 -11.39 -4.16 -18.07
C LEU A 8 -12.20 -3.36 -19.09
N ASP A 9 -12.99 -4.02 -19.94
CA ASP A 9 -13.88 -3.40 -20.91
C ASP A 9 -15.29 -3.25 -20.31
N LYS A 10 -15.77 -1.99 -20.17
CA LYS A 10 -17.11 -1.70 -19.65
C LYS A 10 -18.24 -2.32 -20.45
N ALA A 11 -18.03 -2.66 -21.72
CA ALA A 11 -18.99 -3.40 -22.52
C ALA A 11 -19.12 -4.85 -22.04
N CYS A 12 -18.03 -5.48 -21.59
CA CYS A 12 -18.00 -6.84 -21.06
C CYS A 12 -18.39 -6.92 -19.58
N LYS A 13 -17.90 -5.98 -18.78
CA LYS A 13 -18.17 -5.88 -17.35
C LYS A 13 -18.52 -4.43 -17.00
N SER A 14 -19.76 -4.16 -16.66
CA SER A 14 -20.28 -2.79 -16.50
C SER A 14 -19.54 -1.94 -15.49
N ILE A 15 -18.92 -2.55 -14.47
CA ILE A 15 -18.07 -1.91 -13.47
C ILE A 15 -16.69 -2.56 -13.54
N THR A 16 -15.67 -1.81 -13.97
CA THR A 16 -14.27 -2.27 -13.98
C THR A 16 -13.65 -2.12 -12.60
N GLY A 17 -12.75 -3.04 -12.21
CA GLY A 17 -12.16 -3.06 -10.87
C GLY A 17 -13.13 -3.62 -9.81
N GLY A 18 -13.03 -3.10 -8.57
CA GLY A 18 -13.89 -3.48 -7.48
C GLY A 18 -15.33 -2.99 -7.65
N VAL A 19 -16.28 -3.72 -7.07
CA VAL A 19 -17.72 -3.45 -7.12
C VAL A 19 -18.18 -3.13 -5.70
N ARG A 20 -19.01 -2.11 -5.56
CA ARG A 20 -19.62 -1.79 -4.26
C ARG A 20 -20.67 -2.82 -3.93
N GLN A 21 -20.75 -3.23 -2.67
CA GLN A 21 -21.80 -4.10 -2.13
C GLN A 21 -23.19 -3.61 -2.57
N GLY A 22 -23.99 -4.51 -3.15
CA GLY A 22 -25.35 -4.22 -3.60
C GLY A 22 -25.46 -3.48 -4.94
N ASP A 23 -24.37 -3.05 -5.56
CA ASP A 23 -24.41 -2.48 -6.91
C ASP A 23 -24.81 -3.53 -7.95
N LYS A 24 -25.53 -3.06 -8.98
CA LYS A 24 -25.90 -3.91 -10.11
C LYS A 24 -24.71 -4.09 -11.04
N LEU A 25 -24.18 -5.30 -11.08
CA LEU A 25 -23.08 -5.69 -11.97
C LEU A 25 -23.67 -6.46 -13.17
N GLN A 26 -23.26 -6.06 -14.38
CA GLN A 26 -23.62 -6.75 -15.61
C GLN A 26 -22.37 -7.33 -16.28
N PHE A 27 -22.47 -8.58 -16.70
CA PHE A 27 -21.52 -9.25 -17.56
C PHE A 27 -22.11 -9.49 -18.94
N ASN A 28 -21.31 -9.26 -19.97
CA ASN A 28 -21.63 -9.59 -21.35
C ASN A 28 -20.47 -10.36 -21.96
N ILE A 29 -20.76 -11.47 -22.62
CA ILE A 29 -19.83 -12.23 -23.44
C ILE A 29 -20.28 -12.06 -24.87
N PHE A 30 -19.38 -11.66 -25.76
CA PHE A 30 -19.69 -11.39 -27.15
C PHE A 30 -19.19 -12.50 -28.06
N TYR A 31 -19.93 -12.80 -29.13
CA TYR A 31 -19.47 -13.59 -30.23
C TYR A 31 -18.54 -12.78 -31.14
N LEU A 32 -17.41 -13.38 -31.55
CA LEU A 32 -16.55 -12.82 -32.57
C LEU A 32 -16.89 -13.45 -33.91
N LYS A 33 -17.00 -12.62 -34.96
CA LYS A 33 -17.11 -13.11 -36.36
C LYS A 33 -15.84 -13.87 -36.72
N GLU A 34 -15.98 -14.90 -37.57
CA GLU A 34 -14.92 -15.92 -37.85
C GLU A 34 -13.59 -15.43 -38.41
N ASN A 35 -13.42 -14.15 -38.73
CA ASN A 35 -12.22 -13.64 -39.44
C ASN A 35 -11.40 -12.61 -38.67
N PHE A 36 -11.56 -12.48 -37.35
CA PHE A 36 -10.77 -11.51 -36.56
C PHE A 36 -9.57 -12.13 -35.88
N THR A 37 -8.39 -11.54 -36.11
CA THR A 37 -7.18 -11.88 -35.37
C THR A 37 -7.00 -10.95 -34.13
N ARG A 38 -6.30 -11.43 -33.10
CA ARG A 38 -6.01 -10.70 -31.86
C ARG A 38 -5.39 -9.31 -32.06
N GLY A 39 -4.67 -9.08 -33.17
CA GLY A 39 -3.99 -7.82 -33.51
C GLY A 39 -4.94 -6.71 -33.97
N GLU A 40 -6.06 -7.06 -34.57
CA GLU A 40 -7.04 -6.09 -35.10
C GLU A 40 -7.92 -5.47 -33.97
N PHE A 41 -7.98 -6.14 -32.83
CA PHE A 41 -8.77 -5.72 -31.66
C PHE A 41 -8.34 -4.37 -31.05
N PHE A 42 -7.05 -4.06 -31.12
CA PHE A 42 -6.49 -2.84 -30.50
C PHE A 42 -6.56 -1.61 -31.39
N SER A 43 -6.91 -1.74 -32.64
CA SER A 43 -6.86 -0.63 -33.61
C SER A 43 -8.20 -0.02 -33.97
N LEU A 44 -9.34 -0.61 -33.56
CA LEU A 44 -10.66 -0.19 -34.02
C LEU A 44 -11.47 0.55 -32.96
N ARG A 45 -11.90 1.77 -33.31
CA ARG A 45 -12.81 2.60 -32.51
C ARG A 45 -14.29 2.17 -32.56
N THR A 46 -14.63 1.13 -33.31
CA THR A 46 -16.00 0.62 -33.49
C THR A 46 -16.16 -0.74 -32.82
N PRO A 47 -17.32 -1.02 -32.21
CA PRO A 47 -17.60 -2.34 -31.62
C PRO A 47 -17.50 -3.43 -32.70
N LEU A 48 -16.66 -4.45 -32.44
CA LEU A 48 -16.39 -5.55 -33.37
C LEU A 48 -17.46 -6.64 -33.37
N TRP A 49 -18.45 -6.53 -32.47
CA TRP A 49 -19.59 -7.40 -32.38
C TRP A 49 -20.71 -6.90 -33.28
N GLY A 50 -20.96 -7.62 -34.32
CA GLY A 50 -22.15 -7.44 -35.13
C GLY A 50 -23.25 -8.39 -34.67
N GLU A 51 -24.48 -8.12 -35.08
CA GLU A 51 -25.56 -9.10 -34.99
C GLU A 51 -25.08 -10.43 -35.59
N CYS A 52 -25.15 -11.49 -34.81
CA CYS A 52 -24.96 -12.84 -35.27
C CYS A 52 -26.24 -13.65 -34.95
N GLU A 53 -26.39 -14.80 -35.55
CA GLU A 53 -27.43 -15.74 -35.20
C GLU A 53 -27.37 -16.00 -33.68
N THR A 54 -28.54 -16.08 -33.03
CA THR A 54 -28.62 -16.35 -31.58
C THR A 54 -27.77 -17.58 -31.25
N PRO A 55 -26.88 -17.52 -30.25
CA PRO A 55 -26.02 -18.64 -29.91
C PRO A 55 -26.83 -19.92 -29.67
N ALA A 56 -26.43 -21.02 -30.31
CA ALA A 56 -27.00 -22.33 -30.01
C ALA A 56 -26.62 -22.78 -28.61
N SER A 57 -25.39 -22.46 -28.20
CA SER A 57 -24.80 -22.83 -26.90
C SER A 57 -25.44 -22.14 -25.71
N GLU A 58 -25.47 -22.82 -24.58
CA GLU A 58 -25.80 -22.24 -23.27
C GLU A 58 -24.53 -21.69 -22.61
N ALA A 59 -24.69 -20.67 -21.79
CA ALA A 59 -23.60 -20.12 -21.00
C ALA A 59 -24.03 -19.91 -19.54
N THR A 60 -23.11 -20.19 -18.61
CA THR A 60 -23.33 -20.10 -17.16
C THR A 60 -22.18 -19.35 -16.52
N LEU A 61 -22.46 -18.40 -15.65
CA LEU A 61 -21.49 -17.78 -14.77
C LEU A 61 -21.28 -18.69 -13.55
N SER A 62 -20.05 -19.11 -13.31
CA SER A 62 -19.60 -19.76 -12.08
C SER A 62 -18.96 -18.70 -11.20
N LEU A 63 -19.55 -18.36 -10.06
CA LEU A 63 -19.12 -17.28 -9.17
C LEU A 63 -19.20 -17.74 -7.72
N GLY A 64 -18.19 -17.47 -6.91
CA GLY A 64 -18.21 -17.70 -5.47
C GLY A 64 -17.11 -16.94 -4.74
N LYS A 65 -17.32 -16.75 -3.46
CA LYS A 65 -16.37 -16.13 -2.56
C LYS A 65 -15.13 -17.00 -2.40
N ASP A 66 -13.99 -16.40 -2.14
CA ASP A 66 -12.76 -17.13 -1.91
C ASP A 66 -12.89 -18.14 -0.76
N GLY A 67 -12.42 -19.36 -0.97
CA GLY A 67 -12.57 -20.46 -0.02
C GLY A 67 -13.97 -21.14 -0.01
N GLU A 68 -14.96 -20.64 -0.77
CA GLU A 68 -16.31 -21.19 -0.81
C GLU A 68 -16.63 -21.90 -2.14
N GLU A 69 -17.69 -22.69 -2.13
CA GLU A 69 -18.21 -23.30 -3.35
C GLU A 69 -18.74 -22.26 -4.34
N ARG A 70 -18.66 -22.57 -5.63
CA ARG A 70 -19.13 -21.71 -6.71
C ARG A 70 -20.62 -21.92 -6.95
N SER A 71 -21.39 -20.86 -6.92
CA SER A 71 -22.78 -20.85 -7.41
C SER A 71 -22.81 -20.67 -8.91
N LEU A 72 -23.78 -21.30 -9.57
CA LEU A 72 -23.96 -21.28 -11.01
C LEU A 72 -25.17 -20.42 -11.39
N TYR A 73 -24.96 -19.48 -12.31
CA TYR A 73 -25.99 -18.53 -12.75
C TYR A 73 -26.11 -18.60 -14.29
N PRO A 74 -27.26 -19.04 -14.85
CA PRO A 74 -27.45 -19.09 -16.29
C PRO A 74 -27.46 -17.70 -16.90
N LEU A 75 -26.76 -17.53 -18.02
CA LEU A 75 -26.77 -16.30 -18.81
C LEU A 75 -27.92 -16.30 -19.81
N ARG A 76 -28.53 -15.14 -20.00
CA ARG A 76 -29.54 -14.93 -21.03
C ARG A 76 -28.85 -14.73 -22.41
N LYS A 77 -29.36 -15.43 -23.42
CA LYS A 77 -28.93 -15.25 -24.82
C LYS A 77 -29.36 -13.89 -25.36
N THR A 78 -28.55 -13.31 -26.21
CA THR A 78 -28.81 -12.06 -26.94
C THR A 78 -28.38 -12.21 -28.38
N SER A 79 -28.72 -11.27 -29.26
CA SER A 79 -28.21 -11.22 -30.65
C SER A 79 -26.69 -11.04 -30.77
N TYR A 80 -25.99 -10.77 -29.65
CA TYR A 80 -24.53 -10.53 -29.65
C TYR A 80 -23.74 -11.56 -28.84
N GLY A 81 -24.40 -12.48 -28.17
CA GLY A 81 -23.80 -13.45 -27.25
C GLY A 81 -24.63 -13.69 -26.00
N TRP A 82 -24.08 -13.53 -24.83
CA TRP A 82 -24.76 -13.80 -23.57
C TRP A 82 -24.62 -12.65 -22.58
N THR A 83 -25.62 -12.48 -21.74
CA THR A 83 -25.63 -11.44 -20.68
C THR A 83 -26.21 -11.95 -19.38
N ILE A 84 -25.70 -11.42 -18.27
CA ILE A 84 -26.28 -11.58 -16.93
C ILE A 84 -26.11 -10.29 -16.14
N SER A 85 -27.11 -9.99 -15.29
CA SER A 85 -27.01 -8.93 -14.29
C SER A 85 -27.31 -9.50 -12.93
N LEU A 86 -26.48 -9.20 -11.94
CA LEU A 86 -26.64 -9.65 -10.56
C LEU A 86 -26.23 -8.56 -9.59
N LYS A 87 -26.59 -8.74 -8.32
CA LYS A 87 -26.09 -7.97 -7.19
C LYS A 87 -25.37 -8.90 -6.24
N ILE A 88 -24.22 -8.47 -5.71
CA ILE A 88 -23.49 -9.21 -4.70
C ILE A 88 -23.58 -8.40 -3.41
N ASN A 89 -24.23 -8.99 -2.39
CA ASN A 89 -24.56 -8.31 -1.15
C ASN A 89 -23.60 -8.63 0.00
N GLU A 90 -22.59 -9.46 -0.24
CA GLU A 90 -21.59 -9.81 0.75
C GLU A 90 -20.23 -9.30 0.30
N ILE A 91 -19.53 -8.60 1.19
CA ILE A 91 -18.18 -8.09 0.93
C ILE A 91 -17.15 -9.24 0.91
N GLY A 92 -16.15 -9.11 0.08
CA GLY A 92 -15.06 -10.08 0.00
C GLY A 92 -14.42 -10.20 -1.37
N LEU A 93 -13.49 -11.13 -1.45
CA LEU A 93 -12.87 -11.55 -2.70
C LEU A 93 -13.68 -12.68 -3.30
N TYR A 94 -14.03 -12.55 -4.57
CA TYR A 94 -14.72 -13.55 -5.36
C TYR A 94 -13.87 -13.97 -6.54
N TYR A 95 -14.07 -15.23 -6.95
CA TYR A 95 -13.52 -15.75 -8.19
C TYR A 95 -14.65 -16.19 -9.10
N TYR A 96 -14.47 -15.97 -10.40
CA TYR A 96 -15.47 -16.36 -11.39
C TYR A 96 -14.83 -16.79 -12.71
N ASN A 97 -15.56 -17.62 -13.42
CA ASN A 97 -15.37 -17.94 -14.83
C ASN A 97 -16.75 -18.14 -15.49
N PHE A 98 -16.76 -18.33 -16.78
CA PHE A 98 -17.98 -18.70 -17.47
C PHE A 98 -17.81 -20.09 -18.05
N VAL A 99 -18.89 -20.87 -18.03
CA VAL A 99 -18.99 -22.17 -18.66
C VAL A 99 -19.84 -22.01 -19.91
N ILE A 100 -19.30 -22.37 -21.07
CA ILE A 100 -19.99 -22.32 -22.36
C ILE A 100 -19.87 -23.70 -22.96
N ASP A 101 -20.99 -24.44 -23.02
CA ASP A 101 -21.01 -25.87 -23.29
C ASP A 101 -20.03 -26.62 -22.35
N ASP A 102 -19.01 -27.31 -22.89
CA ASP A 102 -18.00 -28.06 -22.13
C ASP A 102 -16.70 -27.27 -21.89
N PHE A 103 -16.67 -25.98 -22.22
CA PHE A 103 -15.48 -25.14 -22.10
C PHE A 103 -15.65 -24.07 -21.03
N TYR A 104 -14.53 -23.73 -20.39
CA TYR A 104 -14.43 -22.62 -19.44
C TYR A 104 -13.84 -21.39 -20.13
N LEU A 105 -14.51 -20.26 -20.02
CA LEU A 105 -13.95 -18.97 -20.38
C LEU A 105 -13.26 -18.40 -19.12
N THR A 106 -11.94 -18.56 -19.06
CA THR A 106 -11.07 -18.25 -17.94
C THR A 106 -10.14 -17.09 -18.27
N MET A 107 -9.38 -16.62 -17.28
CA MET A 107 -8.37 -15.56 -17.46
C MET A 107 -7.18 -16.09 -18.26
N GLY A 108 -7.01 -15.59 -19.47
CA GLY A 108 -5.86 -15.88 -20.34
C GLY A 108 -4.71 -14.90 -20.17
N LYS A 109 -3.66 -15.06 -20.98
CA LYS A 109 -2.54 -14.12 -21.02
C LYS A 109 -3.03 -12.69 -21.31
N GLY A 110 -2.54 -11.71 -20.55
CA GLY A 110 -2.96 -10.30 -20.66
C GLY A 110 -4.33 -10.00 -20.05
N ARG A 111 -4.85 -10.88 -19.18
CA ARG A 111 -6.14 -10.74 -18.45
C ARG A 111 -7.39 -10.82 -19.33
N PHE A 112 -7.26 -11.18 -20.62
CA PHE A 112 -8.41 -11.41 -21.50
C PHE A 112 -8.99 -12.81 -21.29
N GLY A 113 -10.28 -12.96 -21.58
CA GLY A 113 -10.94 -14.26 -21.57
C GLY A 113 -10.37 -15.21 -22.63
N GLN A 114 -10.13 -16.44 -22.25
CA GLN A 114 -9.69 -17.52 -23.14
C GLN A 114 -10.50 -18.78 -22.86
N LEU A 115 -11.02 -19.42 -23.91
CA LEU A 115 -11.67 -20.73 -23.78
C LEU A 115 -10.61 -21.79 -23.47
N SER A 116 -10.89 -22.64 -22.50
CA SER A 116 -10.03 -23.70 -22.00
C SER A 116 -10.86 -24.89 -21.54
N GLY A 117 -10.30 -26.09 -21.58
CA GLY A 117 -10.87 -27.26 -20.90
C GLY A 117 -10.71 -27.24 -19.38
N GLU A 118 -9.94 -26.27 -18.84
CA GLU A 118 -9.65 -26.16 -17.41
C GLU A 118 -10.35 -24.96 -16.79
N LYS A 119 -10.76 -25.09 -15.52
CA LYS A 119 -11.43 -24.04 -14.75
C LYS A 119 -10.56 -22.85 -14.37
N LYS A 120 -9.26 -23.01 -14.33
CA LYS A 120 -8.27 -22.01 -13.87
C LYS A 120 -7.36 -21.56 -14.98
N PRO A 121 -6.79 -20.34 -14.90
CA PRO A 121 -7.01 -19.36 -13.83
C PRO A 121 -8.38 -18.66 -13.94
N GLU A 122 -9.04 -18.44 -12.80
CA GLU A 122 -10.31 -17.70 -12.70
C GLU A 122 -10.08 -16.19 -12.74
N PHE A 123 -11.11 -15.42 -13.10
CA PHE A 123 -11.12 -13.97 -12.91
C PHE A 123 -11.40 -13.62 -11.45
N GLN A 124 -10.79 -12.55 -10.97
CA GLN A 124 -11.04 -12.02 -9.63
C GLN A 124 -12.09 -10.91 -9.67
N LEU A 125 -12.88 -10.81 -8.61
CA LEU A 125 -13.85 -9.76 -8.38
C LEU A 125 -13.84 -9.34 -6.91
N LEU A 126 -13.45 -8.10 -6.64
CA LEU A 126 -13.57 -7.50 -5.33
C LEU A 126 -14.97 -6.93 -5.13
N VAL A 127 -15.60 -7.26 -4.00
CA VAL A 127 -16.79 -6.58 -3.51
C VAL A 127 -16.45 -5.87 -2.21
N PHE A 128 -16.53 -4.53 -2.21
CA PHE A 128 -16.22 -3.70 -1.04
C PHE A 128 -17.49 -3.13 -0.39
N ALA A 129 -17.38 -2.73 0.89
CA ALA A 129 -18.50 -2.25 1.68
C ALA A 129 -19.20 -1.04 1.04
N GLU A 130 -20.52 -0.95 1.20
CA GLU A 130 -21.36 0.11 0.63
C GLU A 130 -20.91 1.51 1.09
N ASP A 131 -20.51 1.64 2.34
CA ASP A 131 -20.06 2.88 2.98
C ASP A 131 -18.55 3.16 2.80
N TYR A 132 -17.80 2.25 2.14
CA TYR A 132 -16.39 2.47 1.89
C TYR A 132 -16.16 3.62 0.92
N THR A 133 -15.40 4.60 1.37
CA THR A 133 -15.03 5.77 0.57
C THR A 133 -13.54 6.08 0.70
N THR A 134 -12.96 6.63 -0.34
CA THR A 134 -11.65 7.25 -0.31
C THR A 134 -11.79 8.76 -0.41
N PRO A 135 -10.94 9.56 0.25
CA PRO A 135 -11.04 11.00 0.23
C PRO A 135 -10.93 11.59 -1.18
N ASP A 136 -11.83 12.50 -1.52
CA ASP A 136 -11.90 13.10 -2.87
C ASP A 136 -10.63 13.90 -3.23
N TRP A 137 -9.98 14.50 -2.24
CA TRP A 137 -8.75 15.25 -2.45
C TRP A 137 -7.59 14.41 -3.00
N PHE A 138 -7.62 13.08 -2.77
CA PHE A 138 -6.58 12.15 -3.21
C PHE A 138 -6.89 11.54 -4.59
N LYS A 139 -8.17 11.52 -5.02
CA LYS A 139 -8.60 10.91 -6.27
C LYS A 139 -8.10 11.71 -7.48
N GLY A 140 -7.45 11.02 -8.42
CA GLY A 140 -6.94 11.64 -9.65
C GLY A 140 -5.78 12.62 -9.45
N GLY A 141 -5.22 12.68 -8.23
CA GLY A 141 -4.05 13.50 -7.89
C GLY A 141 -2.73 12.84 -8.23
N ILE A 142 -1.65 13.60 -8.07
CA ILE A 142 -0.27 13.13 -8.18
C ILE A 142 0.32 13.02 -6.78
N LEU A 143 0.71 11.80 -6.40
CA LEU A 143 1.51 11.51 -5.21
C LEU A 143 2.99 11.55 -5.59
N TYR A 144 3.76 12.45 -4.98
CA TYR A 144 5.19 12.62 -5.21
C TYR A 144 5.96 12.11 -3.99
N GLN A 145 6.80 11.08 -4.18
CA GLN A 145 7.66 10.56 -3.12
C GLN A 145 8.90 11.42 -2.97
N ILE A 146 9.26 11.74 -1.72
CA ILE A 146 10.50 12.45 -1.37
C ILE A 146 11.31 11.63 -0.39
N PHE A 147 12.56 11.34 -0.74
CA PHE A 147 13.59 10.90 0.20
C PHE A 147 14.23 12.17 0.82
N PRO A 148 13.88 12.54 2.06
CA PRO A 148 14.15 13.87 2.59
C PRO A 148 15.64 14.27 2.57
N ASP A 149 16.52 13.33 2.93
CA ASP A 149 17.98 13.59 2.98
C ASP A 149 18.58 14.04 1.64
N ARG A 150 17.96 13.65 0.52
CA ARG A 150 18.53 13.81 -0.84
C ARG A 150 17.71 14.68 -1.77
N PHE A 151 16.69 15.36 -1.27
CA PHE A 151 15.80 16.16 -2.11
C PHE A 151 16.22 17.63 -2.22
N CYS A 152 16.34 18.32 -1.11
CA CYS A 152 16.77 19.72 -1.07
C CYS A 152 17.28 20.09 0.33
N LYS A 153 18.38 20.82 0.38
CA LYS A 153 19.02 21.29 1.61
C LYS A 153 18.92 22.81 1.74
N VAL A 154 18.54 23.27 2.91
CA VAL A 154 18.60 24.68 3.31
C VAL A 154 19.30 24.77 4.67
N GLY A 155 20.36 25.58 4.74
CA GLY A 155 21.20 25.69 5.93
C GLY A 155 22.22 24.56 6.09
N ASN A 156 22.84 24.49 7.26
CA ASN A 156 23.86 23.48 7.59
C ASN A 156 23.20 22.28 8.28
N MET A 157 23.75 21.11 8.04
CA MET A 157 23.42 19.90 8.77
C MET A 157 24.01 20.00 10.20
N PRO A 158 23.27 19.62 11.25
CA PRO A 158 23.85 19.54 12.60
C PRO A 158 24.92 18.46 12.66
N ASP A 159 25.92 18.67 13.50
CA ASP A 159 26.94 17.67 13.81
C ASP A 159 26.37 16.65 14.79
N ILE A 160 26.28 15.39 14.36
CA ILE A 160 25.70 14.30 15.13
C ILE A 160 26.66 13.13 15.09
N ALA A 161 27.05 12.63 16.25
CA ALA A 161 27.98 11.52 16.38
C ALA A 161 27.50 10.29 15.57
N GLY A 162 28.41 9.68 14.82
CA GLY A 162 28.14 8.50 13.99
C GLY A 162 27.52 8.80 12.62
N ARG A 163 27.16 10.05 12.33
CA ARG A 163 26.61 10.48 11.05
C ARG A 163 27.65 11.23 10.24
N ILE A 164 27.89 10.80 9.00
CA ILE A 164 28.95 11.32 8.12
C ILE A 164 28.33 12.36 7.17
N PRO A 165 28.64 13.67 7.33
CA PRO A 165 28.14 14.69 6.43
C PRO A 165 28.75 14.57 5.02
N ARG A 166 27.94 14.69 3.99
CA ARG A 166 28.35 14.78 2.59
C ARG A 166 28.30 16.24 2.15
N PHE A 167 29.42 16.67 1.51
CA PHE A 167 29.56 18.02 0.98
C PHE A 167 29.44 18.09 -0.54
N ASP A 168 29.39 16.93 -1.19
CA ASP A 168 29.27 16.72 -2.63
C ASP A 168 27.78 16.48 -3.00
N TRP A 169 26.93 17.48 -2.84
CA TRP A 169 25.52 17.38 -3.16
C TRP A 169 25.30 16.82 -4.57
N GLY A 170 24.50 15.74 -4.69
CA GLY A 170 24.30 15.01 -5.94
C GLY A 170 25.39 13.96 -6.24
N GLY A 171 26.36 13.78 -5.34
CA GLY A 171 27.34 12.68 -5.42
C GLY A 171 26.71 11.30 -5.21
N THR A 172 27.52 10.27 -5.46
CA THR A 172 27.07 8.87 -5.25
C THR A 172 27.05 8.54 -3.76
N PRO A 173 25.91 8.09 -3.19
CA PRO A 173 25.83 7.62 -1.80
C PRO A 173 26.76 6.43 -1.53
N SER A 174 27.14 6.26 -0.27
CA SER A 174 27.91 5.09 0.16
C SER A 174 26.99 3.86 0.20
N TYR A 175 27.05 3.01 -0.82
CA TYR A 175 26.19 1.82 -0.97
C TYR A 175 26.96 0.50 -0.88
N LYS A 176 28.29 0.56 -0.82
CA LYS A 176 29.13 -0.63 -0.73
C LYS A 176 29.30 -1.04 0.74
N PRO A 177 29.40 -2.35 1.00
CA PRO A 177 29.75 -2.84 2.33
C PRO A 177 31.10 -2.31 2.80
N ASP A 178 31.25 -2.10 4.11
CA ASP A 178 32.51 -1.83 4.77
C ASP A 178 33.41 -3.09 4.81
N GLU A 179 34.59 -2.99 5.43
CA GLU A 179 35.54 -4.10 5.57
C GLU A 179 34.97 -5.29 6.34
N LYS A 180 33.88 -5.11 7.11
CA LYS A 180 33.15 -6.13 7.85
C LYS A 180 31.94 -6.65 7.11
N GLY A 181 31.74 -6.25 5.85
CA GLY A 181 30.58 -6.65 5.04
C GLY A 181 29.28 -5.93 5.38
N LYS A 182 29.32 -4.83 6.17
CA LYS A 182 28.13 -4.08 6.59
C LYS A 182 27.91 -2.86 5.73
N ILE A 183 26.66 -2.62 5.33
CA ILE A 183 26.23 -1.38 4.69
C ILE A 183 25.70 -0.48 5.81
N LEU A 184 26.43 0.61 6.11
CA LEU A 184 26.13 1.44 7.29
C LEU A 184 25.01 2.45 7.08
N ASN A 185 24.76 2.88 5.84
CA ASN A 185 23.75 3.90 5.50
C ASN A 185 23.85 5.17 6.37
N ASN A 186 25.04 5.54 6.79
CA ASN A 186 25.29 6.64 7.73
C ASN A 186 25.92 7.88 7.09
N ASP A 187 25.95 7.97 5.76
CA ASP A 187 26.33 9.15 4.99
C ASP A 187 25.11 10.00 4.67
N PHE A 188 25.13 11.28 5.01
CA PHE A 188 24.01 12.20 4.92
C PHE A 188 24.33 13.39 4.04
N PHE A 189 23.47 13.69 3.07
CA PHE A 189 23.54 14.92 2.25
C PHE A 189 22.93 16.11 2.98
N GLY A 190 22.08 15.87 3.96
CA GLY A 190 21.50 16.89 4.83
C GLY A 190 20.31 17.63 4.24
N GLY A 191 19.57 17.01 3.30
CA GLY A 191 18.27 17.49 2.89
C GLY A 191 17.32 17.56 4.09
N ASN A 192 16.41 18.54 4.13
CA ASN A 192 15.66 18.84 5.32
C ASN A 192 14.26 19.46 5.03
N PHE A 193 13.45 19.65 6.07
CA PHE A 193 12.10 20.20 5.94
C PHE A 193 12.08 21.59 5.31
N LYS A 194 13.01 22.47 5.66
CA LYS A 194 13.14 23.81 5.04
C LYS A 194 13.46 23.71 3.55
N GLY A 195 14.28 22.72 3.17
CA GLY A 195 14.58 22.42 1.78
C GLY A 195 13.35 21.99 1.01
N ILE A 196 12.55 21.05 1.58
CA ILE A 196 11.28 20.61 0.97
C ILE A 196 10.33 21.80 0.85
N GLN A 197 10.17 22.59 1.91
CA GLN A 197 9.31 23.77 1.93
C GLN A 197 9.68 24.77 0.81
N SER A 198 10.98 24.99 0.57
CA SER A 198 11.46 25.88 -0.51
C SER A 198 11.06 25.43 -1.92
N LYS A 199 10.70 24.16 -2.10
CA LYS A 199 10.32 23.52 -3.36
C LYS A 199 8.83 23.36 -3.56
N LEU A 200 7.98 23.79 -2.61
CA LEU A 200 6.52 23.61 -2.71
C LEU A 200 5.91 24.28 -3.96
N LYS A 201 6.40 25.46 -4.36
CA LYS A 201 5.97 26.11 -5.60
C LYS A 201 6.29 25.29 -6.85
N TYR A 202 7.49 24.68 -6.88
CA TYR A 202 7.88 23.77 -7.96
C TYR A 202 7.01 22.52 -7.99
N LEU A 203 6.78 21.88 -6.84
CA LEU A 203 5.92 20.70 -6.74
C LEU A 203 4.48 21.01 -7.17
N LYS A 204 3.97 22.18 -6.79
CA LYS A 204 2.66 22.65 -7.26
C LYS A 204 2.60 22.82 -8.78
N SER A 205 3.68 23.34 -9.41
CA SER A 205 3.73 23.47 -10.88
C SER A 205 3.71 22.14 -11.62
N LEU A 206 4.08 21.04 -10.94
CA LEU A 206 3.94 19.66 -11.42
C LEU A 206 2.56 19.06 -11.14
N SER A 207 1.61 19.85 -10.63
CA SER A 207 0.27 19.38 -10.21
C SER A 207 0.29 18.35 -9.07
N VAL A 208 1.35 18.32 -8.26
CA VAL A 208 1.42 17.44 -7.07
C VAL A 208 0.31 17.85 -6.09
N SER A 209 -0.47 16.88 -5.64
CA SER A 209 -1.54 17.02 -4.65
C SER A 209 -1.18 16.41 -3.30
N ALA A 210 -0.27 15.45 -3.28
CA ALA A 210 0.24 14.81 -2.08
C ALA A 210 1.74 14.58 -2.18
N ILE A 211 2.44 14.74 -1.05
CA ILE A 211 3.85 14.37 -0.90
C ILE A 211 3.91 13.21 0.10
N TYR A 212 4.41 12.06 -0.34
CA TYR A 212 4.82 10.99 0.54
C TYR A 212 6.27 11.21 0.95
N LEU A 213 6.52 11.34 2.24
CA LEU A 213 7.86 11.43 2.82
C LEU A 213 8.33 10.05 3.26
N ASN A 214 9.48 9.57 2.73
CA ASN A 214 10.18 8.47 3.37
C ASN A 214 10.39 8.79 4.86
N PRO A 215 10.68 7.81 5.74
CA PRO A 215 10.65 8.00 7.19
C PRO A 215 11.33 9.28 7.66
N ILE A 216 10.65 9.99 8.56
CA ILE A 216 11.12 11.27 9.13
C ILE A 216 11.47 11.17 10.61
N PHE A 217 11.16 10.04 11.25
CA PHE A 217 11.41 9.85 12.67
C PHE A 217 12.89 9.68 12.96
N GLU A 218 13.28 9.94 14.20
CA GLU A 218 14.67 9.75 14.63
C GLU A 218 15.14 8.32 14.33
N ALA A 219 16.33 8.19 13.72
CA ALA A 219 16.91 6.91 13.32
C ALA A 219 18.44 7.05 13.18
N ALA A 220 19.17 5.94 13.09
CA ALA A 220 20.61 5.99 12.85
C ALA A 220 20.95 6.13 11.36
N SER A 221 20.18 5.50 10.48
CA SER A 221 20.43 5.46 9.04
C SER A 221 19.87 6.69 8.31
N ASN A 222 20.41 6.94 7.11
CA ASN A 222 19.95 8.01 6.24
C ASN A 222 18.55 7.75 5.65
N HIS A 223 18.12 6.48 5.56
CA HIS A 223 16.80 6.09 5.10
C HIS A 223 15.72 6.09 6.22
N ARG A 224 16.12 5.98 7.47
CA ARG A 224 15.30 6.06 8.68
C ARG A 224 14.23 4.97 8.85
N TYR A 225 14.35 3.86 8.10
CA TYR A 225 13.48 2.70 8.35
C TYR A 225 13.83 1.98 9.66
N ASP A 226 15.02 2.18 10.21
CA ASP A 226 15.44 1.77 11.55
C ASP A 226 14.98 2.78 12.61
N THR A 227 13.68 2.99 12.75
CA THR A 227 13.10 3.99 13.67
C THR A 227 13.64 3.83 15.08
N SER A 228 14.25 4.90 15.60
CA SER A 228 14.77 4.97 16.97
C SER A 228 13.78 5.58 17.96
N ASP A 229 13.02 6.59 17.54
CA ASP A 229 11.97 7.22 18.34
C ASP A 229 10.82 7.72 17.46
N TYR A 230 9.64 7.11 17.58
CA TYR A 230 8.43 7.50 16.84
C TYR A 230 7.88 8.87 17.26
N ARG A 231 8.29 9.37 18.40
CA ARG A 231 7.78 10.65 18.95
C ARG A 231 8.59 11.85 18.48
N ASN A 232 9.77 11.65 17.94
CA ASN A 232 10.68 12.71 17.51
C ASN A 232 10.96 12.64 16.02
N VAL A 233 11.12 13.81 15.39
CA VAL A 233 11.68 13.92 14.05
C VAL A 233 13.20 13.79 14.11
N ASP A 234 13.78 13.26 13.05
CA ASP A 234 15.24 13.18 12.93
C ASP A 234 15.86 14.59 12.92
N PRO A 235 16.83 14.87 13.78
CA PRO A 235 17.38 16.22 13.94
C PRO A 235 18.09 16.76 12.70
N ILE A 236 18.52 15.91 11.75
CA ILE A 236 19.03 16.36 10.45
C ILE A 236 17.92 17.00 9.61
N LEU A 237 16.70 16.49 9.72
CA LEU A 237 15.57 17.01 8.97
C LEU A 237 15.06 18.35 9.53
N GLY A 238 15.30 18.61 10.81
CA GLY A 238 14.85 19.81 11.51
C GLY A 238 14.16 19.50 12.82
N THR A 239 13.35 20.45 13.29
CA THR A 239 12.57 20.34 14.51
C THR A 239 11.11 19.94 14.21
N LYS A 240 10.36 19.58 15.25
CA LYS A 240 8.89 19.41 15.13
C LYS A 240 8.19 20.67 14.65
N GLU A 241 8.70 21.83 15.02
CA GLU A 241 8.20 23.12 14.55
C GLU A 241 8.48 23.32 13.05
N ASP A 242 9.68 22.97 12.56
CA ASP A 242 10.01 23.00 11.13
C ASP A 242 9.09 22.05 10.35
N PHE A 243 8.78 20.86 10.90
CA PHE A 243 7.82 19.94 10.30
C PHE A 243 6.41 20.53 10.29
N GLN A 244 5.94 21.10 11.41
CA GLN A 244 4.62 21.77 11.46
C GLN A 244 4.51 22.90 10.43
N ASN A 245 5.56 23.70 10.30
CA ASN A 245 5.63 24.79 9.32
C ASN A 245 5.55 24.23 7.89
N LEU A 246 6.24 23.14 7.60
CA LEU A 246 6.15 22.46 6.30
C LEU A 246 4.71 22.00 6.00
N VAL A 247 4.02 21.38 6.97
CA VAL A 247 2.63 20.94 6.81
C VAL A 247 1.70 22.11 6.51
N VAL A 248 1.83 23.21 7.27
CA VAL A 248 1.01 24.41 7.11
C VAL A 248 1.26 25.07 5.74
N GLU A 249 2.52 25.20 5.35
CA GLU A 249 2.87 25.81 4.06
C GLU A 249 2.43 24.91 2.89
N ALA A 250 2.64 23.61 2.94
CA ALA A 250 2.20 22.67 1.89
C ALA A 250 0.69 22.79 1.65
N LYS A 251 -0.10 22.92 2.72
CA LYS A 251 -1.56 23.07 2.65
C LYS A 251 -1.98 24.33 1.87
N LYS A 252 -1.24 25.43 1.94
CA LYS A 252 -1.51 26.67 1.15
C LYS A 252 -1.37 26.42 -0.36
N TYR A 253 -0.53 25.47 -0.75
CA TYR A 253 -0.39 25.04 -2.15
C TYR A 253 -1.38 23.93 -2.56
N GLY A 254 -2.29 23.51 -1.65
CA GLY A 254 -3.21 22.40 -1.88
C GLY A 254 -2.49 21.04 -1.88
N ILE A 255 -1.34 20.95 -1.20
CA ILE A 255 -0.53 19.73 -1.07
C ILE A 255 -0.67 19.21 0.34
N ARG A 256 -0.93 17.90 0.51
CA ARG A 256 -0.97 17.24 1.82
C ARG A 256 0.24 16.31 1.96
N LEU A 257 0.77 16.23 3.18
CA LEU A 257 1.90 15.34 3.50
C LEU A 257 1.38 13.98 3.97
N ILE A 258 1.99 12.91 3.49
CA ILE A 258 1.75 11.54 3.92
C ILE A 258 3.04 11.04 4.57
N LEU A 259 2.95 10.51 5.78
CA LEU A 259 4.10 9.98 6.51
C LEU A 259 4.26 8.48 6.28
N ASP A 260 5.49 8.03 6.39
CA ASP A 260 5.81 6.60 6.44
C ASP A 260 5.51 6.05 7.84
N GLY A 261 4.74 4.98 7.90
CA GLY A 261 4.42 4.22 9.11
C GLY A 261 5.19 2.91 9.12
N VAL A 262 6.38 2.91 9.71
CA VAL A 262 7.21 1.72 9.86
C VAL A 262 6.84 1.07 11.18
N PHE A 263 5.85 0.17 11.19
CA PHE A 263 5.30 -0.41 12.42
C PHE A 263 5.56 -1.91 12.58
N ASN A 264 6.23 -2.55 11.63
CA ASN A 264 6.64 -3.94 11.67
C ASN A 264 7.93 -4.16 12.50
N HIS A 265 8.82 -3.19 12.53
CA HIS A 265 10.12 -3.28 13.19
C HIS A 265 10.59 -1.92 13.72
N THR A 266 11.63 -1.92 14.56
CA THR A 266 12.33 -0.73 15.03
C THR A 266 13.82 -0.86 14.76
N GLY A 267 14.59 0.21 14.98
CA GLY A 267 16.04 0.08 15.05
C GLY A 267 16.49 -0.66 16.32
N ASP A 268 17.56 -1.45 16.26
CA ASP A 268 18.18 -2.08 17.44
C ASP A 268 18.75 -1.07 18.42
N ASN A 269 19.04 0.15 17.94
CA ASN A 269 19.45 1.31 18.71
C ASN A 269 18.29 2.20 19.18
N SER A 270 17.03 1.76 18.99
CA SER A 270 15.86 2.56 19.41
C SER A 270 15.73 2.75 20.91
N VAL A 271 14.98 3.75 21.33
CA VAL A 271 14.55 3.95 22.74
C VAL A 271 13.92 2.69 23.33
N TYR A 272 13.26 1.90 22.46
CA TYR A 272 12.47 0.73 22.85
C TYR A 272 13.32 -0.53 23.01
N PHE A 273 14.24 -0.79 22.07
CA PHE A 273 15.15 -1.94 22.11
C PHE A 273 16.44 -1.64 22.85
N ASN A 274 17.07 -0.51 22.57
CA ASN A 274 18.24 0.11 23.22
C ASN A 274 19.42 -0.84 23.41
N LYS A 275 19.81 -1.55 22.34
CA LYS A 275 20.90 -2.55 22.38
C LYS A 275 22.21 -1.97 22.86
N TYR A 276 22.51 -0.74 22.50
CA TYR A 276 23.79 -0.10 22.77
C TYR A 276 23.79 0.87 23.96
N GLY A 277 22.65 0.96 24.68
CA GLY A 277 22.56 1.87 25.84
C GLY A 277 22.67 3.34 25.49
N LEU A 278 22.20 3.74 24.31
CA LEU A 278 22.27 5.14 23.84
C LEU A 278 21.25 6.05 24.50
N TYR A 279 20.20 5.49 25.06
CA TYR A 279 19.12 6.22 25.72
C TYR A 279 19.09 5.93 27.21
N PRO A 280 18.65 6.89 28.05
CA PRO A 280 18.55 6.69 29.49
C PRO A 280 17.45 5.69 29.91
N SER A 281 16.52 5.37 29.02
CA SER A 281 15.49 4.37 29.25
C SER A 281 16.06 2.95 29.18
N ILE A 282 15.48 2.03 29.96
CA ILE A 282 15.83 0.61 29.88
C ILE A 282 15.07 -0.02 28.72
N GLY A 283 15.78 -0.35 27.65
CA GLY A 283 15.21 -1.03 26.48
C GLY A 283 14.99 -2.52 26.70
N ALA A 284 14.26 -3.15 25.75
CA ALA A 284 13.95 -4.57 25.78
C ALA A 284 15.19 -5.48 25.77
N TYR A 285 16.24 -5.09 25.05
CA TYR A 285 17.51 -5.84 25.03
C TYR A 285 18.24 -5.82 26.37
N GLN A 286 18.11 -4.75 27.17
CA GLN A 286 18.86 -4.54 28.40
C GLN A 286 18.24 -5.25 29.60
N SER A 287 16.91 -5.43 29.62
CA SER A 287 16.23 -6.04 30.76
C SER A 287 14.88 -6.65 30.38
N LYS A 288 14.63 -7.86 30.91
CA LYS A 288 13.29 -8.48 30.83
C LYS A 288 12.22 -7.71 31.61
N ASN A 289 12.63 -6.79 32.50
CA ASN A 289 11.72 -5.88 33.24
C ASN A 289 11.49 -4.56 32.49
N SER A 290 12.03 -4.40 31.29
CA SER A 290 11.74 -3.23 30.46
C SER A 290 10.25 -3.16 30.12
N PRO A 291 9.64 -1.96 30.13
CA PRO A 291 8.25 -1.81 29.66
C PRO A 291 8.05 -2.18 28.20
N TYR A 292 9.14 -2.27 27.44
CA TYR A 292 9.16 -2.65 26.03
C TYR A 292 9.50 -4.11 25.79
N TYR A 293 9.74 -4.92 26.83
CA TYR A 293 10.16 -6.32 26.64
C TYR A 293 9.15 -7.15 25.85
N SER A 294 7.85 -6.97 26.11
CA SER A 294 6.77 -7.67 25.40
C SER A 294 6.59 -7.24 23.93
N TRP A 295 7.26 -6.16 23.51
CA TRP A 295 7.22 -5.70 22.13
C TRP A 295 8.06 -6.55 21.18
N TYR A 296 8.93 -7.41 21.72
CA TYR A 296 9.86 -8.18 20.92
C TYR A 296 9.83 -9.66 21.31
N THR A 297 10.13 -10.52 20.36
CA THR A 297 10.20 -11.97 20.57
C THR A 297 11.65 -12.41 20.61
N PHE A 298 12.09 -12.94 21.76
CA PHE A 298 13.43 -13.47 21.97
C PHE A 298 13.41 -15.01 21.93
N GLN A 299 14.29 -15.61 21.11
CA GLN A 299 14.54 -17.06 21.15
C GLN A 299 15.56 -17.41 22.25
N GLU A 300 16.66 -16.63 22.32
CA GLU A 300 17.67 -16.70 23.40
C GLU A 300 18.03 -15.30 23.84
N TYR A 301 17.53 -14.91 25.01
CA TYR A 301 17.73 -13.55 25.54
C TYR A 301 19.19 -13.29 25.96
N PRO A 302 19.78 -12.12 25.63
CA PRO A 302 19.19 -11.06 24.82
C PRO A 302 19.56 -11.10 23.32
N ASP A 303 20.45 -12.02 22.91
CA ASP A 303 21.17 -11.93 21.65
C ASP A 303 20.46 -12.56 20.45
N LYS A 304 19.48 -13.44 20.66
CA LYS A 304 18.68 -14.01 19.59
C LYS A 304 17.23 -13.55 19.71
N TYR A 305 16.81 -12.79 18.75
CA TYR A 305 15.46 -12.20 18.64
C TYR A 305 14.97 -12.24 17.21
N ASN A 306 13.67 -12.14 17.04
CA ASN A 306 13.08 -11.99 15.72
C ASN A 306 13.52 -10.64 15.12
N SER A 307 13.91 -10.68 13.85
CA SER A 307 14.28 -9.49 13.11
C SER A 307 13.74 -9.57 11.69
N TRP A 308 13.39 -8.43 11.11
CA TRP A 308 12.83 -8.35 9.78
C TRP A 308 13.81 -8.95 8.76
N TRP A 309 13.39 -10.05 8.13
CA TRP A 309 14.18 -10.85 7.17
C TRP A 309 15.55 -11.28 7.69
N GLY A 310 15.72 -11.46 8.99
CA GLY A 310 16.98 -11.83 9.63
C GLY A 310 18.03 -10.71 9.67
N ILE A 311 17.60 -9.46 9.49
CA ILE A 311 18.46 -8.27 9.57
C ILE A 311 18.53 -7.81 11.03
N ASP A 312 19.61 -8.16 11.74
CA ASP A 312 19.76 -7.97 13.19
C ASP A 312 19.55 -6.53 13.69
N ILE A 313 19.82 -5.53 12.84
CA ILE A 313 19.61 -4.11 13.21
C ILE A 313 18.14 -3.68 13.15
N LEU A 314 17.23 -4.57 12.70
CA LEU A 314 15.80 -4.31 12.58
C LEU A 314 14.99 -5.33 13.39
N PRO A 315 15.03 -5.27 14.74
CA PRO A 315 14.22 -6.15 15.58
C PRO A 315 12.74 -5.98 15.27
N GLU A 316 12.10 -7.11 14.95
CA GLU A 316 10.68 -7.19 14.62
C GLU A 316 9.84 -7.01 15.88
N VAL A 317 8.76 -6.24 15.77
CA VAL A 317 7.86 -6.02 16.90
C VAL A 317 6.78 -7.13 16.94
N ASN A 318 6.23 -7.31 18.11
CA ASN A 318 5.07 -8.16 18.34
C ASN A 318 3.82 -7.29 18.40
N GLU A 319 3.07 -7.23 17.32
CA GLU A 319 1.85 -6.43 17.22
C GLU A 319 0.72 -6.95 18.12
N GLU A 320 0.83 -8.18 18.66
CA GLU A 320 -0.10 -8.70 19.67
C GLU A 320 0.12 -8.06 21.05
N SER A 321 1.28 -7.44 21.30
CA SER A 321 1.56 -6.75 22.57
C SER A 321 0.57 -5.60 22.79
N GLU A 322 -0.25 -5.68 23.83
CA GLU A 322 -1.24 -4.66 24.18
C GLU A 322 -0.60 -3.28 24.40
N SER A 323 0.58 -3.25 25.04
CA SER A 323 1.29 -1.99 25.27
C SER A 323 1.86 -1.39 24.00
N TYR A 324 2.26 -2.21 22.99
CA TYR A 324 2.64 -1.73 21.69
C TYR A 324 1.44 -1.18 20.92
N GLN A 325 0.32 -1.91 20.93
CA GLN A 325 -0.92 -1.44 20.34
C GLN A 325 -1.37 -0.10 20.94
N GLU A 326 -1.37 0.02 22.27
CA GLU A 326 -1.73 1.29 22.91
C GLU A 326 -0.76 2.42 22.53
N PHE A 327 0.53 2.13 22.43
CA PHE A 327 1.55 3.11 22.04
C PHE A 327 1.37 3.61 20.59
N ILE A 328 1.03 2.73 19.65
CA ILE A 328 0.83 3.12 18.25
C ILE A 328 -0.58 3.61 18.00
N LEU A 329 -1.61 2.86 18.45
CA LEU A 329 -3.00 3.00 18.06
C LEU A 329 -3.87 3.73 19.09
N GLY A 330 -3.41 3.84 20.34
CA GLY A 330 -4.17 4.40 21.47
C GLY A 330 -4.54 5.86 21.32
N GLU A 331 -5.26 6.40 22.31
CA GLU A 331 -5.73 7.80 22.31
C GLU A 331 -4.58 8.79 22.23
N ASN A 332 -3.51 8.55 22.98
CA ASN A 332 -2.27 9.33 22.93
C ASN A 332 -1.20 8.66 22.08
N GLY A 333 -1.61 7.75 21.17
CA GLY A 333 -0.72 6.95 20.35
C GLY A 333 -0.01 7.74 19.25
N VAL A 334 0.99 7.09 18.63
CA VAL A 334 1.82 7.69 17.59
C VAL A 334 0.98 8.18 16.42
N LEU A 335 -0.02 7.39 15.97
CA LEU A 335 -0.86 7.76 14.82
C LEU A 335 -1.61 9.08 15.07
N LYS A 336 -2.30 9.20 16.20
CA LYS A 336 -3.05 10.41 16.51
C LYS A 336 -2.15 11.61 16.77
N HIS A 337 -0.99 11.37 17.39
CA HIS A 337 0.01 12.42 17.61
C HIS A 337 0.39 13.10 16.29
N TRP A 338 0.80 12.34 15.26
CA TRP A 338 1.21 12.95 13.99
C TRP A 338 0.03 13.44 13.16
N LEU A 339 -1.15 12.80 13.24
CA LEU A 339 -2.38 13.33 12.61
C LEU A 339 -2.75 14.71 13.15
N SER A 340 -2.46 15.01 14.43
CA SER A 340 -2.75 16.31 15.03
C SER A 340 -1.95 17.47 14.40
N TYR A 341 -0.83 17.17 13.73
CA TYR A 341 -0.09 18.15 12.92
C TYR A 341 -0.81 18.52 11.61
N GLY A 342 -1.87 17.80 11.23
CA GLY A 342 -2.65 18.07 10.03
C GLY A 342 -2.12 17.39 8.76
N ILE A 343 -1.40 16.29 8.90
CA ILE A 343 -0.95 15.46 7.78
C ILE A 343 -2.12 14.81 7.03
N GLY A 344 -1.90 14.40 5.79
CA GLY A 344 -2.91 13.78 4.94
C GLY A 344 -3.12 12.28 5.18
N GLY A 345 -2.26 11.63 5.96
CA GLY A 345 -2.38 10.21 6.25
C GLY A 345 -1.03 9.48 6.31
N TYR A 346 -1.08 8.17 6.11
CA TYR A 346 0.08 7.28 6.21
C TYR A 346 0.26 6.40 4.98
N ARG A 347 1.51 6.14 4.63
CA ARG A 347 1.94 4.97 3.88
C ARG A 347 2.48 3.97 4.89
N LEU A 348 2.04 2.73 4.81
CA LEU A 348 2.48 1.66 5.71
C LEU A 348 3.59 0.85 5.04
N ASP A 349 4.75 0.84 5.70
CA ASP A 349 5.88 0.02 5.31
C ASP A 349 5.54 -1.46 5.50
N VAL A 350 5.93 -2.30 4.52
CA VAL A 350 5.69 -3.76 4.49
C VAL A 350 4.29 -4.15 4.97
N ALA A 351 3.26 -3.49 4.45
CA ALA A 351 1.88 -3.65 4.93
C ALA A 351 1.36 -5.09 4.84
N ASP A 352 1.88 -5.89 3.93
CA ASP A 352 1.55 -7.32 3.77
C ASP A 352 2.19 -8.24 4.82
N GLU A 353 3.11 -7.74 5.63
CA GLU A 353 3.69 -8.44 6.77
C GLU A 353 3.02 -8.04 8.10
N LEU A 354 2.21 -6.96 8.12
CA LEU A 354 1.44 -6.58 9.30
C LEU A 354 0.19 -7.45 9.46
N PRO A 355 -0.13 -7.92 10.69
CA PRO A 355 -1.32 -8.75 10.92
C PRO A 355 -2.63 -8.01 10.60
N ASP A 356 -3.62 -8.72 10.04
CA ASP A 356 -4.93 -8.18 9.67
C ASP A 356 -5.63 -7.44 10.80
N PHE A 357 -5.57 -7.97 12.02
CA PHE A 357 -6.21 -7.33 13.17
C PHE A 357 -5.58 -5.98 13.50
N PHE A 358 -4.25 -5.86 13.32
CA PHE A 358 -3.53 -4.62 13.56
C PHE A 358 -3.88 -3.58 12.49
N LEU A 359 -3.91 -3.97 11.22
CA LEU A 359 -4.31 -3.12 10.10
C LEU A 359 -5.75 -2.60 10.27
N LYS A 360 -6.69 -3.46 10.69
CA LYS A 360 -8.08 -3.07 10.98
C LYS A 360 -8.18 -2.04 12.11
N LYS A 361 -7.47 -2.27 13.22
CA LYS A 361 -7.40 -1.30 14.33
C LYS A 361 -6.75 0.00 13.90
N LEU A 362 -5.63 -0.06 13.16
CA LEU A 362 -4.93 1.10 12.61
C LEU A 362 -5.88 1.95 11.75
N ARG A 363 -6.58 1.30 10.81
CA ARG A 363 -7.57 1.99 9.97
C ARG A 363 -8.65 2.66 10.80
N THR A 364 -9.21 1.95 11.77
CA THR A 364 -10.23 2.50 12.67
C THR A 364 -9.69 3.73 13.41
N THR A 365 -8.50 3.64 14.00
CA THR A 365 -7.86 4.76 14.72
C THR A 365 -7.65 5.97 13.82
N VAL A 366 -7.08 5.76 12.62
CA VAL A 366 -6.80 6.86 11.68
C VAL A 366 -8.09 7.50 11.18
N LYS A 367 -9.09 6.70 10.78
CA LYS A 367 -10.35 7.21 10.24
C LYS A 367 -11.24 7.87 11.30
N THR A 368 -11.19 7.40 12.54
CA THR A 368 -11.88 8.07 13.65
C THR A 368 -11.23 9.42 13.97
N ALA A 369 -9.90 9.51 13.93
CA ALA A 369 -9.18 10.76 14.18
C ALA A 369 -9.34 11.76 13.01
N ASN A 370 -9.30 11.27 11.79
CA ASN A 370 -9.45 12.08 10.59
C ASN A 370 -10.04 11.24 9.43
N PRO A 371 -11.35 11.34 9.14
CA PRO A 371 -11.98 10.61 8.02
C PRO A 371 -11.35 10.89 6.66
N GLU A 372 -10.78 12.10 6.49
CA GLU A 372 -10.10 12.54 5.27
C GLU A 372 -8.63 12.05 5.15
N ALA A 373 -8.10 11.36 6.15
CA ALA A 373 -6.77 10.78 6.05
C ALA A 373 -6.76 9.58 5.10
N VAL A 374 -5.70 9.44 4.30
CA VAL A 374 -5.48 8.26 3.46
C VAL A 374 -4.57 7.26 4.17
N ILE A 375 -4.75 5.98 3.86
CA ILE A 375 -3.86 4.90 4.27
C ILE A 375 -3.46 4.16 3.00
N ILE A 376 -2.16 4.06 2.75
CA ILE A 376 -1.58 3.42 1.58
C ILE A 376 -0.69 2.29 2.09
N GLY A 377 -0.96 1.05 1.72
CA GLY A 377 -0.08 -0.08 2.04
C GLY A 377 0.99 -0.27 0.99
N GLU A 378 2.22 -0.56 1.40
CA GLU A 378 3.23 -1.10 0.50
C GLU A 378 3.03 -2.61 0.39
N VAL A 379 2.91 -3.09 -0.85
CA VAL A 379 2.78 -4.51 -1.16
C VAL A 379 3.67 -4.82 -2.36
N TRP A 380 4.50 -5.85 -2.27
CA TRP A 380 5.49 -6.20 -3.29
C TRP A 380 5.00 -7.20 -4.32
N GLU A 381 3.75 -7.60 -4.25
CA GLU A 381 3.11 -8.56 -5.15
C GLU A 381 1.76 -8.06 -5.66
N ASP A 382 1.02 -8.89 -6.39
CA ASP A 382 -0.34 -8.55 -6.81
C ASP A 382 -1.25 -8.47 -5.56
N ALA A 383 -1.65 -7.25 -5.21
CA ALA A 383 -2.48 -6.97 -4.05
C ALA A 383 -3.97 -7.30 -4.26
N SER A 384 -4.36 -7.84 -5.41
CA SER A 384 -5.78 -8.12 -5.73
C SER A 384 -6.43 -9.10 -4.76
N ASN A 385 -5.64 -9.92 -4.07
CA ASN A 385 -6.09 -10.88 -3.07
C ASN A 385 -5.96 -10.38 -1.61
N LYS A 386 -5.48 -9.16 -1.40
CA LYS A 386 -5.24 -8.58 -0.07
C LYS A 386 -6.39 -7.67 0.40
N ILE A 387 -7.59 -8.10 0.17
CA ILE A 387 -8.82 -7.31 0.40
C ILE A 387 -9.27 -7.33 1.86
N ALA A 388 -8.77 -8.27 2.64
CA ALA A 388 -9.07 -8.35 4.06
C ALA A 388 -8.65 -7.09 4.86
N TYR A 389 -7.89 -6.20 4.23
CA TYR A 389 -7.37 -4.97 4.83
C TYR A 389 -8.28 -3.74 4.62
N SER A 390 -9.37 -3.88 3.87
CA SER A 390 -10.30 -2.78 3.57
C SER A 390 -11.50 -2.72 4.52
#